data_ed728e69323ac982b0a88c74bb3971d3
#
_entry.id   ed728e69323ac982b0a88c74bb3971d3
#
_cell.length_a   1.000
_cell.length_b   1.000
_cell.length_c   1.000
_cell.angle_alpha   90.00
_cell.angle_beta   90.00
_cell.angle_gamma   90.00
#
_symmetry.space_group_name_H-M   'P 1'
#
loop_
_entity.id
_entity.type
_entity.pdbx_description
1 polymer ?
#
loop_
_entity_poly.entity_id
_entity_poly.type
_entity_poly.pdbx_seq_one_letter_code
_entity_poly.pdbx_strand_id
1 'polypeptide(L)'
;MSRLFILFQYLLPHHLLSRAVGILAQNHLLRKLFIRAFIRRYKVDLSQAKIQEVEKFENFNAFFTRELQANARPLSTAKGAIVCPADGAVSQLGDITDGKLLQAKGKHYSCASLLADDTQMAALFQTGKF
;
A
#
# COMPACT_ATOMS: atom_id res chain seq x y z
N MET A 1 21.13 -7.91 1.18
CA MET A 1 21.24 -7.01 0.00
C MET A 1 22.69 -6.66 -0.18
N SER A 2 23.24 -6.80 -1.40
CA SER A 2 24.65 -6.52 -1.67
C SER A 2 24.91 -5.01 -1.58
N ARG A 3 26.08 -4.63 -1.04
CA ARG A 3 26.52 -3.21 -0.96
C ARG A 3 26.55 -2.55 -2.35
N LEU A 4 26.78 -3.33 -3.40
CA LEU A 4 26.76 -2.89 -4.80
C LEU A 4 25.35 -2.46 -5.24
N PHE A 5 24.29 -3.15 -4.80
CA PHE A 5 22.91 -2.80 -5.12
C PHE A 5 22.51 -1.47 -4.48
N ILE A 6 22.95 -1.24 -3.24
CA ILE A 6 22.70 0.02 -2.53
C ILE A 6 23.41 1.18 -3.24
N LEU A 7 24.70 0.99 -3.63
CA LEU A 7 25.47 2.00 -4.37
C LEU A 7 24.80 2.33 -5.71
N PHE A 8 24.32 1.32 -6.43
CA PHE A 8 23.61 1.49 -7.68
C PHE A 8 22.31 2.29 -7.52
N GLN A 9 21.57 2.08 -6.43
CA GLN A 9 20.38 2.87 -6.12
C GLN A 9 20.69 4.36 -5.88
N TYR A 10 21.80 4.67 -5.21
CA TYR A 10 22.23 6.06 -4.99
C TYR A 10 22.65 6.77 -6.28
N LEU A 11 23.19 6.04 -7.25
CA LEU A 11 23.62 6.59 -8.53
C LEU A 11 22.49 6.77 -9.55
N LEU A 12 21.35 6.10 -9.34
CA LEU A 12 20.18 6.23 -10.22
C LEU A 12 19.44 7.53 -9.96
N PRO A 13 19.17 8.34 -10.98
CA PRO A 13 18.36 9.54 -10.83
C PRO A 13 16.89 9.14 -10.62
N HIS A 14 16.50 8.94 -9.36
CA HIS A 14 15.16 8.46 -8.97
C HIS A 14 14.03 9.25 -9.62
N HIS A 15 14.18 10.57 -9.78
CA HIS A 15 13.19 11.41 -10.44
C HIS A 15 13.03 11.10 -11.93
N LEU A 16 14.13 10.85 -12.64
CA LEU A 16 14.06 10.48 -14.06
C LEU A 16 13.46 9.09 -14.24
N LEU A 17 13.84 8.14 -13.38
CA LEU A 17 13.29 6.79 -13.40
C LEU A 17 11.78 6.81 -13.11
N SER A 18 11.32 7.54 -12.10
CA SER A 18 9.91 7.69 -11.77
C SER A 18 9.13 8.33 -12.92
N ARG A 19 9.69 9.35 -13.57
CA ARG A 19 9.06 9.97 -14.76
C ARG A 19 8.97 9.00 -15.92
N ALA A 20 10.04 8.26 -16.21
CA ALA A 20 10.05 7.25 -17.28
C ALA A 20 9.00 6.15 -17.02
N VAL A 21 8.92 5.63 -15.80
CA VAL A 21 7.89 4.66 -15.40
C VAL A 21 6.49 5.26 -15.51
N GLY A 22 6.29 6.53 -15.12
CA GLY A 22 5.02 7.25 -15.27
C GLY A 22 4.58 7.36 -16.74
N ILE A 23 5.50 7.72 -17.65
CA ILE A 23 5.24 7.78 -19.09
C ILE A 23 4.87 6.39 -19.64
N LEU A 24 5.63 5.35 -19.24
CA LEU A 24 5.33 3.99 -19.66
C LEU A 24 3.98 3.50 -19.15
N ALA A 25 3.62 3.85 -17.91
CA ALA A 25 2.32 3.48 -17.33
C ALA A 25 1.13 4.15 -18.03
N GLN A 26 1.34 5.28 -18.68
CA GLN A 26 0.33 5.99 -19.48
C GLN A 26 0.33 5.56 -20.97
N ASN A 27 1.28 4.74 -21.39
CA ASN A 27 1.42 4.35 -22.78
C ASN A 27 0.30 3.39 -23.20
N HIS A 28 -0.46 3.76 -24.25
CA HIS A 28 -1.57 2.98 -24.76
C HIS A 28 -1.15 1.72 -25.55
N LEU A 29 0.03 1.73 -26.17
CA LEU A 29 0.46 0.64 -27.03
C LEU A 29 0.83 -0.63 -26.25
N LEU A 30 1.53 -0.46 -25.11
CA LEU A 30 2.02 -1.56 -24.29
C LEU A 30 1.07 -1.91 -23.11
N ARG A 31 -0.03 -1.18 -22.98
CA ARG A 31 -0.96 -1.31 -21.83
C ARG A 31 -1.38 -2.74 -21.54
N LYS A 32 -1.85 -3.47 -22.57
CA LYS A 32 -2.34 -4.84 -22.41
C LYS A 32 -1.27 -5.79 -21.92
N LEU A 33 -0.05 -5.63 -22.44
CA LEU A 33 1.09 -6.43 -22.01
C LEU A 33 1.44 -6.20 -20.55
N PHE A 34 1.55 -4.93 -20.14
CA PHE A 34 1.86 -4.58 -18.76
C PHE A 34 0.76 -5.00 -17.80
N ILE A 35 -0.50 -4.76 -18.14
CA ILE A 35 -1.64 -5.16 -17.30
C ILE A 35 -1.67 -6.68 -17.12
N ARG A 36 -1.57 -7.45 -18.21
CA ARG A 36 -1.59 -8.92 -18.15
C ARG A 36 -0.40 -9.49 -17.38
N ALA A 37 0.79 -8.93 -17.57
CA ALA A 37 1.99 -9.32 -16.82
C ALA A 37 1.82 -9.04 -15.32
N PHE A 38 1.28 -7.88 -14.97
CA PHE A 38 1.01 -7.49 -13.60
C PHE A 38 -0.03 -8.40 -12.94
N ILE A 39 -1.16 -8.64 -13.61
CA ILE A 39 -2.21 -9.56 -13.13
C ILE A 39 -1.62 -10.94 -12.85
N ARG A 40 -0.81 -11.48 -13.79
CA ARG A 40 -0.20 -12.80 -13.62
C ARG A 40 0.80 -12.82 -12.48
N ARG A 41 1.65 -11.79 -12.35
CA ARG A 41 2.70 -11.72 -11.33
C ARG A 41 2.15 -11.57 -9.92
N TYR A 42 1.09 -10.77 -9.75
CA TYR A 42 0.51 -10.42 -8.46
C TYR A 42 -0.83 -11.10 -8.19
N LYS A 43 -1.29 -11.96 -9.11
CA LYS A 43 -2.58 -12.68 -9.01
C LYS A 43 -3.75 -11.73 -8.72
N VAL A 44 -3.78 -10.60 -9.45
CA VAL A 44 -4.81 -9.58 -9.23
C VAL A 44 -6.17 -10.12 -9.63
N ASP A 45 -7.12 -10.06 -8.72
CA ASP A 45 -8.53 -10.36 -8.98
C ASP A 45 -9.26 -9.10 -9.45
N LEU A 46 -9.90 -9.20 -10.61
CA LEU A 46 -10.72 -8.14 -11.19
C LEU A 46 -12.22 -8.33 -10.96
N SER A 47 -12.64 -9.40 -10.30
CA SER A 47 -14.07 -9.71 -10.11
C SER A 47 -14.84 -8.60 -9.41
N GLN A 48 -14.17 -7.86 -8.53
CA GLN A 48 -14.76 -6.75 -7.78
C GLN A 48 -14.51 -5.38 -8.42
N ALA A 49 -13.79 -5.32 -9.53
CA ALA A 49 -13.56 -4.08 -10.23
C ALA A 49 -14.78 -3.69 -11.08
N LYS A 50 -15.02 -2.39 -11.23
CA LYS A 50 -16.05 -1.84 -12.09
C LYS A 50 -15.79 -2.20 -13.56
N ILE A 51 -14.51 -2.17 -13.97
CA ILE A 51 -14.04 -2.64 -15.26
C ILE A 51 -13.26 -3.94 -15.03
N GLN A 52 -13.74 -5.04 -15.59
CA GLN A 52 -13.13 -6.36 -15.41
C GLN A 52 -12.29 -6.80 -16.60
N GLU A 53 -12.54 -6.22 -17.77
CA GLU A 53 -11.86 -6.57 -19.01
C GLU A 53 -10.62 -5.72 -19.21
N VAL A 54 -9.46 -6.38 -19.41
CA VAL A 54 -8.17 -5.72 -19.60
C VAL A 54 -8.18 -4.75 -20.79
N GLU A 55 -8.97 -5.06 -21.79
CA GLU A 55 -9.11 -4.30 -23.03
C GLU A 55 -9.76 -2.93 -22.83
N LYS A 56 -10.60 -2.79 -21.82
CA LYS A 56 -11.35 -1.56 -21.52
C LYS A 56 -10.56 -0.53 -20.71
N PHE A 57 -9.42 -0.91 -20.15
CA PHE A 57 -8.57 0.05 -19.47
C PHE A 57 -7.83 0.92 -20.49
N GLU A 58 -7.87 2.21 -20.31
CA GLU A 58 -7.21 3.17 -21.18
C GLU A 58 -5.67 3.01 -21.17
N ASN A 59 -5.11 2.80 -19.99
CA ASN A 59 -3.68 2.62 -19.77
C ASN A 59 -3.43 1.81 -18.49
N PHE A 60 -2.15 1.53 -18.16
CA PHE A 60 -1.80 0.80 -16.95
C PHE A 60 -2.20 1.55 -15.68
N ASN A 61 -2.10 2.88 -15.66
CA ASN A 61 -2.47 3.66 -14.49
C ASN A 61 -3.98 3.56 -14.20
N ALA A 62 -4.83 3.62 -15.22
CA ALA A 62 -6.28 3.43 -15.09
C ALA A 62 -6.62 2.04 -14.51
N PHE A 63 -5.87 1.00 -14.91
CA PHE A 63 -5.98 -0.32 -14.31
C PHE A 63 -5.51 -0.32 -12.85
N PHE A 64 -4.39 0.32 -12.55
CA PHE A 64 -3.81 0.32 -11.21
C PHE A 64 -4.69 1.06 -10.20
N THR A 65 -5.29 2.18 -10.61
CA THR A 65 -6.20 3.01 -9.80
C THR A 65 -7.68 2.69 -10.04
N ARG A 66 -7.99 1.47 -10.49
CA ARG A 66 -9.35 1.08 -10.89
C ARG A 66 -10.38 1.26 -9.79
N GLU A 67 -11.55 1.72 -10.17
CA GLU A 67 -12.72 1.78 -9.28
C GLU A 67 -13.25 0.37 -8.98
N LEU A 68 -13.77 0.21 -7.78
CA LEU A 68 -14.50 -1.00 -7.39
C LEU A 68 -15.98 -0.88 -7.75
N GLN A 69 -16.66 -2.02 -7.84
CA GLN A 69 -18.10 -2.06 -7.94
C GLN A 69 -18.77 -1.47 -6.69
N ALA A 70 -19.95 -0.93 -6.85
CA ALA A 70 -20.77 -0.56 -5.70
C ALA A 70 -20.93 -1.79 -4.78
N ASN A 71 -20.78 -1.58 -3.48
CA ASN A 71 -20.86 -2.62 -2.46
C ASN A 71 -19.72 -3.66 -2.44
N ALA A 72 -18.65 -3.49 -3.21
CA ALA A 72 -17.48 -4.36 -3.11
C ALA A 72 -16.79 -4.28 -1.74
N ARG A 73 -17.02 -3.18 -1.01
CA ARG A 73 -16.53 -2.95 0.36
C ARG A 73 -17.68 -2.45 1.24
N PRO A 74 -18.56 -3.35 1.71
CA PRO A 74 -19.65 -2.96 2.59
C PRO A 74 -19.08 -2.49 3.93
N LEU A 75 -19.52 -1.31 4.37
CA LEU A 75 -19.16 -0.76 5.68
C LEU A 75 -20.07 -1.37 6.75
N SER A 76 -19.49 -1.69 7.91
CA SER A 76 -20.27 -2.11 9.06
C SER A 76 -21.15 -0.95 9.57
N THR A 77 -22.42 -1.21 9.81
CA THR A 77 -23.37 -0.27 10.41
C THR A 77 -23.50 -0.48 11.93
N ALA A 78 -22.77 -1.42 12.51
CA ALA A 78 -22.83 -1.68 13.94
C ALA A 78 -22.32 -0.48 14.74
N LYS A 79 -23.05 -0.10 15.79
CA LYS A 79 -22.67 1.01 16.66
C LYS A 79 -21.31 0.74 17.31
N GLY A 80 -20.38 1.67 17.19
CA GLY A 80 -19.02 1.54 17.72
C GLY A 80 -18.07 0.69 16.87
N ALA A 81 -18.47 0.25 15.67
CA ALA A 81 -17.57 -0.46 14.77
C ALA A 81 -16.46 0.46 14.26
N ILE A 82 -15.23 0.00 14.32
CA ILE A 82 -14.09 0.62 13.65
C ILE A 82 -13.82 -0.17 12.38
N VAL A 83 -13.88 0.51 11.24
CA VAL A 83 -13.65 -0.11 9.94
C VAL A 83 -12.21 0.08 9.50
N CYS A 84 -11.67 -0.91 8.79
CA CYS A 84 -10.34 -0.80 8.22
C CYS A 84 -10.35 0.23 7.07
N PRO A 85 -9.46 1.23 7.06
CA PRO A 85 -9.47 2.28 6.05
C PRO A 85 -8.97 1.81 4.67
N ALA A 86 -8.31 0.66 4.62
CA ALA A 86 -7.74 0.11 3.38
C ALA A 86 -7.78 -1.41 3.39
N ASP A 87 -7.77 -2.00 2.19
CA ASP A 87 -7.57 -3.44 2.05
C ASP A 87 -6.14 -3.82 2.48
N GLY A 88 -6.01 -4.91 3.21
CA GLY A 88 -4.72 -5.38 3.67
C GLY A 88 -4.81 -6.66 4.48
N ALA A 89 -3.67 -7.10 4.95
CA ALA A 89 -3.58 -8.20 5.89
C ALA A 89 -2.97 -7.71 7.20
N VAL A 90 -3.52 -8.16 8.32
CA VAL A 90 -2.93 -7.89 9.62
C VAL A 90 -1.61 -8.67 9.69
N SER A 91 -0.51 -7.94 9.76
CA SER A 91 0.83 -8.54 9.85
C SER A 91 1.21 -8.85 11.29
N GLN A 92 0.79 -8.02 12.21
CA GLN A 92 1.02 -8.19 13.64
C GLN A 92 -0.11 -7.51 14.44
N LEU A 93 -0.35 -8.06 15.60
CA LEU A 93 -1.17 -7.47 16.66
C LEU A 93 -0.55 -7.86 18.01
N GLY A 94 -0.74 -7.07 19.03
CA GLY A 94 -0.13 -7.35 20.33
C GLY A 94 -0.41 -6.26 21.36
N ASP A 95 0.33 -6.35 22.46
CA ASP A 95 0.23 -5.39 23.54
C ASP A 95 1.29 -4.30 23.38
N ILE A 96 0.88 -3.07 23.68
CA ILE A 96 1.79 -1.95 23.83
C ILE A 96 2.36 -2.02 25.26
N THR A 97 3.68 -2.12 25.39
CA THR A 97 4.37 -2.15 26.66
C THR A 97 5.44 -1.06 26.67
N ASP A 98 5.37 -0.16 27.67
CA ASP A 98 6.28 0.98 27.81
C ASP A 98 6.36 1.85 26.54
N GLY A 99 5.22 2.07 25.88
CA GLY A 99 5.15 2.83 24.66
C GLY A 99 5.86 2.21 23.45
N LYS A 100 6.28 0.95 23.55
CA LYS A 100 6.91 0.19 22.46
C LYS A 100 5.85 -0.66 21.77
N LEU A 101 5.78 -0.53 20.49
CA LEU A 101 4.91 -1.35 19.67
C LEU A 101 5.58 -1.72 18.36
N LEU A 102 5.03 -2.70 17.76
CA LEU A 102 5.13 -3.12 16.38
C LEU A 102 6.51 -3.17 15.75
N GLN A 103 6.82 -4.34 15.26
CA GLN A 103 7.85 -4.56 14.27
C GLN A 103 7.23 -4.54 12.86
N ALA A 104 7.58 -3.54 12.06
CA ALA A 104 7.26 -3.52 10.63
C ALA A 104 8.55 -3.42 9.82
N LYS A 105 8.67 -4.23 8.78
CA LYS A 105 9.85 -4.26 7.90
C LYS A 105 11.17 -4.46 8.66
N GLY A 106 11.17 -5.25 9.74
CA GLY A 106 12.35 -5.49 10.58
C GLY A 106 12.74 -4.34 11.52
N LYS A 107 11.84 -3.39 11.77
CA LYS A 107 12.08 -2.25 12.67
C LYS A 107 11.04 -2.20 13.77
N HIS A 108 11.49 -1.83 14.97
CA HIS A 108 10.61 -1.50 16.09
C HIS A 108 10.31 0.00 16.09
N TYR A 109 9.11 0.33 16.51
CA TYR A 109 8.63 1.70 16.61
C TYR A 109 8.18 1.97 18.04
N SER A 110 8.39 3.20 18.51
CA SER A 110 7.74 3.71 19.71
C SER A 110 6.46 4.46 19.35
N CYS A 111 5.53 4.57 20.29
CA CYS A 111 4.35 5.41 20.11
C CYS A 111 4.74 6.86 19.77
N ALA A 112 5.75 7.40 20.44
CA ALA A 112 6.23 8.76 20.16
C ALA A 112 6.70 8.90 18.72
N SER A 113 7.54 7.98 18.21
CA SER A 113 8.04 8.08 16.83
C SER A 113 6.95 7.94 15.77
N LEU A 114 5.89 7.19 16.05
CA LEU A 114 4.74 7.07 15.15
C LEU A 114 3.83 8.32 15.17
N LEU A 115 3.83 9.04 16.29
CA LEU A 115 3.04 10.26 16.50
C LEU A 115 3.88 11.53 16.29
N ALA A 116 4.91 11.45 15.44
CA ALA A 116 5.79 12.57 15.11
C ALA A 116 6.40 13.28 16.35
N ASP A 117 6.76 12.47 17.36
CA ASP A 117 7.31 12.89 18.65
C ASP A 117 6.39 13.78 19.51
N ASP A 118 5.08 13.74 19.26
CA ASP A 118 4.09 14.30 20.16
C ASP A 118 4.05 13.50 21.47
N THR A 119 4.76 14.00 22.48
CA THR A 119 4.91 13.33 23.78
C THR A 119 3.61 13.32 24.59
N GLN A 120 2.73 14.31 24.42
CA GLN A 120 1.43 14.36 25.10
C GLN A 120 0.49 13.30 24.56
N MET A 121 0.41 13.21 23.22
CA MET A 121 -0.39 12.18 22.58
C MET A 121 0.19 10.78 22.85
N ALA A 122 1.51 10.61 22.77
CA ALA A 122 2.18 9.34 23.02
C ALA A 122 1.97 8.83 24.46
N ALA A 123 1.83 9.72 25.44
CA ALA A 123 1.57 9.35 26.83
C ALA A 123 0.22 8.61 27.01
N LEU A 124 -0.77 8.85 26.13
CA LEU A 124 -2.05 8.16 26.14
C LEU A 124 -1.94 6.69 25.67
N PHE A 125 -0.85 6.34 24.98
CA PHE A 125 -0.64 5.03 24.38
C PHE A 125 0.56 4.29 25.00
N GLN A 126 0.87 4.54 26.28
CA GLN A 126 1.94 3.82 26.99
C GLN A 126 1.62 2.33 27.17
N THR A 127 0.35 2.02 27.30
CA THR A 127 -0.19 0.66 27.41
C THR A 127 -1.43 0.53 26.54
N GLY A 128 -1.74 -0.69 26.13
CA GLY A 128 -2.91 -0.97 25.30
C GLY A 128 -2.67 -2.09 24.32
N LYS A 129 -3.44 -2.08 23.25
CA LYS A 129 -3.29 -3.06 22.14
C LYS A 129 -3.11 -2.33 20.82
N PHE A 130 -2.38 -2.97 19.92
CA PHE A 130 -2.22 -2.52 18.54
C PHE A 130 -2.57 -3.62 17.55
#